data_465b9b841311faefc2cdc3186bfbe104
#
_entry.id   465b9b841311faefc2cdc3186bfbe104
#
_cell.length_a   1.000
_cell.length_b   1.000
_cell.length_c   1.000
_cell.angle_alpha   90.00
_cell.angle_beta   90.00
_cell.angle_gamma   90.00
#
_symmetry.space_group_name_H-M   'P 1'
#
loop_
_entity.id
_entity.type
_entity.pdbx_description
1 polymer ?
#
loop_
_entity_poly.entity_id
_entity_poly.type
_entity_poly.pdbx_seq_one_letter_code
_entity_poly.pdbx_strand_id
1 'polypeptide(L)' 'MAKIGGYRAVGSPAPDTGRYQHSACTYTETFAKGHILALCSNRSCPNKGANWVLQEITATVALGA' A
#
# COMPACT_ATOMS: atom_id res chain seq x y z
N MET A 1 5.52 10.60 -9.46
CA MET A 1 4.41 10.40 -8.52
C MET A 1 3.62 9.16 -8.90
N ALA A 2 3.27 8.34 -7.95
CA ALA A 2 2.53 7.12 -8.23
C ALA A 2 1.10 7.42 -8.62
N LYS A 3 0.55 6.54 -9.41
CA LYS A 3 -0.83 6.69 -9.87
C LYS A 3 -1.76 5.98 -8.87
N ILE A 4 -2.75 6.69 -8.38
CA ILE A 4 -3.77 6.11 -7.51
C ILE A 4 -4.54 5.05 -8.31
N GLY A 5 -4.78 3.91 -7.67
CA GLY A 5 -5.41 2.77 -8.32
C GLY A 5 -4.45 1.83 -9.01
N GLY A 6 -3.15 2.16 -9.04
CA GLY A 6 -2.16 1.29 -9.64
C GLY A 6 -1.85 0.10 -8.74
N TYR A 7 -1.69 -1.07 -9.34
CA TYR A 7 -1.36 -2.29 -8.61
C TYR A 7 0.13 -2.39 -8.36
N ARG A 8 0.51 -2.80 -7.15
CA ARG A 8 1.91 -3.02 -6.76
C ARG A 8 2.05 -4.38 -6.11
N ALA A 9 3.04 -5.13 -6.55
CA ALA A 9 3.25 -6.48 -6.05
C ALA A 9 3.83 -6.45 -4.64
N VAL A 10 3.46 -7.43 -3.82
CA VAL A 10 4.09 -7.67 -2.55
C VAL A 10 5.58 -7.91 -2.80
N GLY A 11 6.42 -7.34 -1.96
CA GLY A 11 7.87 -7.46 -2.08
C GLY A 11 8.51 -6.33 -2.86
N SER A 12 7.72 -5.47 -3.51
CA SER A 12 8.24 -4.29 -4.19
C SER A 12 8.16 -3.08 -3.28
N PRO A 13 8.97 -2.03 -3.53
CA PRO A 13 8.92 -0.83 -2.69
C PRO A 13 7.68 -0.01 -3.01
N ALA A 14 7.11 0.60 -1.97
CA ALA A 14 5.97 1.50 -2.16
C ALA A 14 6.42 2.72 -2.96
N PRO A 15 5.68 3.08 -4.02
CA PRO A 15 6.08 4.21 -4.86
C PRO A 15 5.89 5.57 -4.20
N ASP A 16 4.96 5.67 -3.26
CA ASP A 16 4.72 6.91 -2.52
C ASP A 16 4.19 6.57 -1.14
N THR A 17 4.38 7.49 -0.22
CA THR A 17 3.79 7.37 1.10
C THR A 17 2.29 7.54 0.98
N GLY A 18 1.53 6.56 1.47
CA GLY A 18 0.10 6.65 1.37
C GLY A 18 -0.62 5.43 1.91
N ARG A 19 -1.91 5.42 1.72
CA ARG A 19 -2.75 4.33 2.15
C ARG A 19 -2.98 3.38 0.97
N TYR A 20 -2.75 2.12 1.22
CA TYR A 20 -2.90 1.07 0.22
C TYR A 20 -3.98 0.09 0.66
N GLN A 21 -4.76 -0.38 -0.29
CA GLN A 21 -5.77 -1.41 -0.06
C GLN A 21 -5.34 -2.71 -0.71
N HIS A 22 -5.47 -3.80 0.03
CA HIS A 22 -5.10 -5.10 -0.50
C HIS A 22 -6.14 -5.57 -1.52
N SER A 23 -5.69 -6.03 -2.68
CA SER A 23 -6.61 -6.35 -3.78
C SER A 23 -7.45 -7.60 -3.53
N ALA A 24 -6.98 -8.52 -2.69
CA ALA A 24 -7.72 -9.75 -2.41
C ALA A 24 -8.74 -9.59 -1.30
N CYS A 25 -8.69 -8.48 -0.57
CA CYS A 25 -9.62 -8.18 0.50
C CYS A 25 -9.70 -6.67 0.61
N THR A 26 -10.41 -6.16 1.60
CA THR A 26 -10.58 -4.71 1.74
C THR A 26 -9.67 -4.12 2.80
N TYR A 27 -8.70 -4.89 3.28
CA TYR A 27 -7.78 -4.42 4.30
C TYR A 27 -6.92 -3.27 3.77
N THR A 28 -6.78 -2.22 4.57
CA THR A 28 -5.95 -1.09 4.19
C THR A 28 -4.81 -0.91 5.18
N GLU A 29 -3.71 -0.39 4.68
CA GLU A 29 -2.53 -0.16 5.50
C GLU A 29 -1.73 0.99 4.90
N THR A 30 -1.09 1.78 5.76
CA THR A 30 -0.24 2.88 5.32
C THR A 30 1.19 2.40 5.16
N PHE A 31 1.78 2.69 4.01
CA PHE A 31 3.20 2.40 3.75
C PHE A 31 3.92 3.68 3.41
N ALA A 32 5.14 3.82 3.90
CA ALA A 32 6.01 4.93 3.54
C ALA A 32 6.69 4.66 2.20
N LYS A 33 6.99 5.72 1.47
CA LYS A 33 7.69 5.60 0.19
C LYS A 33 9.00 4.82 0.39
N GLY A 34 9.21 3.83 -0.45
CA GLY A 34 10.39 2.98 -0.38
C GLY A 34 10.25 1.80 0.57
N HIS A 35 9.22 1.78 1.40
CA HIS A 35 8.98 0.66 2.29
C HIS A 35 8.51 -0.54 1.47
N ILE A 36 9.04 -1.72 1.78
CA ILE A 36 8.65 -2.92 1.05
C ILE A 36 7.23 -3.30 1.41
N LEU A 37 6.39 -3.48 0.40
CA LEU A 37 5.00 -3.87 0.61
C LEU A 37 4.95 -5.30 1.15
N ALA A 38 4.43 -5.45 2.36
CA ALA A 38 4.42 -6.71 3.06
C ALA A 38 3.19 -7.54 2.69
N LEU A 39 3.19 -8.80 3.11
CA LEU A 39 2.01 -9.63 2.99
C LEU A 39 0.86 -9.00 3.79
N CYS A 40 -0.37 -9.24 3.33
CA CYS A 40 -1.55 -8.73 4.02
C CYS A 40 -1.61 -9.24 5.45
N SER A 41 -1.86 -8.34 6.39
CA SER A 41 -1.97 -8.69 7.81
C SER A 41 -3.35 -9.20 8.20
N ASN A 42 -4.30 -9.12 7.30
CA ASN A 42 -5.67 -9.55 7.58
C ASN A 42 -5.73 -11.07 7.60
N ARG A 43 -6.06 -11.64 8.76
CA ARG A 43 -6.12 -13.09 8.93
C ARG A 43 -7.14 -13.75 8.00
N SER A 44 -8.18 -13.02 7.66
CA SER A 44 -9.25 -13.55 6.81
C SER A 44 -8.97 -13.34 5.34
N CYS A 45 -7.83 -12.78 4.97
CA CYS A 45 -7.53 -12.52 3.58
C CYS A 45 -7.31 -13.84 2.84
N PRO A 46 -8.04 -14.08 1.74
CA PRO A 46 -7.90 -15.34 1.00
C PRO A 46 -6.59 -15.46 0.24
N ASN A 47 -5.93 -14.34 -0.04
CA ASN A 47 -4.65 -14.34 -0.75
C ASN A 47 -3.77 -13.22 -0.24
N LYS A 48 -2.99 -13.52 0.79
CA LYS A 48 -2.15 -12.51 1.42
C LYS A 48 -1.02 -12.00 0.52
N GLY A 49 -0.69 -12.74 -0.52
CA GLY A 49 0.33 -12.34 -1.48
C GLY A 49 -0.20 -11.55 -2.65
N ALA A 50 -1.48 -11.20 -2.65
CA ALA A 50 -2.05 -10.40 -3.73
C ALA A 50 -1.51 -8.98 -3.72
N ASN A 51 -1.73 -8.26 -4.80
CA ASN A 51 -1.19 -6.92 -4.97
C ASN A 51 -1.82 -5.90 -4.03
N TRP A 52 -1.09 -4.84 -3.76
CA TRP A 52 -1.60 -3.66 -3.07
C TRP A 52 -2.02 -2.62 -4.11
N VAL A 53 -3.07 -1.87 -3.80
CA VAL A 53 -3.58 -0.80 -4.67
C VAL A 53 -3.47 0.51 -3.91
N LEU A 54 -2.76 1.48 -4.50
CA LEU A 54 -2.62 2.79 -3.88
C LEU A 54 -3.97 3.50 -3.90
N GLN A 55 -4.49 3.80 -2.72
CA GLN A 55 -5.78 4.46 -2.59
C GLN A 55 -5.66 5.96 -2.36
N GLU A 56 -4.63 6.38 -1.63
CA GLU A 56 -4.48 7.77 -1.27
C GLU A 56 -3.01 8.07 -1.00
N ILE A 57 -2.51 9.18 -1.53
CA ILE A 57 -1.16 9.64 -1.27
C ILE A 57 -1.23 10.57 -0.07
N THR A 58 -0.52 10.19 1.01
CA THR A 58 -0.53 10.97 2.24
C THR A 58 0.85 11.48 2.58
N ALA A 59 1.63 11.61 1.56
CA ALA A 59 2.98 12.08 1.73
C ALA A 59 2.97 13.35 2.49
N THR A 60 3.17 13.58 3.27
CA THR A 60 3.08 14.65 3.80
C THR A 60 3.90 15.25 4.31
N VAL A 61 4.08 15.51 3.99
CA VAL A 61 4.60 16.23 4.15
C VAL A 61 4.69 16.97 5.02
N ALA A 62 4.39 17.16 5.28
CA ALA A 62 4.45 17.95 5.96
C ALA A 62 4.64 17.94 7.06
N LEU A 63 4.64 17.71 7.22
CA LEU A 63 4.73 17.73 7.98
C LEU A 63 5.37 18.23 8.50
N GLY A 64 5.52 18.43 8.27
CA GLY A 64 6.03 18.85 8.75
C GLY A 64 6.29 19.32 9.26
N ALA A 65 6.27 19.39 9.19
CA ALA A 65 6.42 19.79 9.70
C ALA A 65 6.65 19.90 10.12
#